data_f8370631b05c186ac0ea712786b7aaba
#
_entry.id   f8370631b05c186ac0ea712786b7aaba
#
_cell.length_a   1.000
_cell.length_b   1.000
_cell.length_c   1.000
_cell.angle_alpha   90.00
_cell.angle_beta   90.00
_cell.angle_gamma   90.00
#
_symmetry.space_group_name_H-M   'P 1'
#
loop_
_entity.id
_entity.type
_entity.pdbx_description
1 polymer ?
#
loop_
_entity_poly.entity_id
_entity_poly.type
_entity_poly.pdbx_seq_one_letter_code
_entity_poly.pdbx_strand_id
1 'polypeptide(L)'
;ITDANTRVAEMLSGGIDMMVEVLPASLSKFGGSKFSVVEQAGPHVWFLILNAKEGPFANKKVRQAANYAINKQAIVNDVLEGTAAIAAGPTPPAFAWAYNNSLQPYPYDPAKAKALIKEAGVEGAKLTFYVTEGGSGMLDPVAMGTAIQADLKAVGFDVEIKTFEWNSFLGEVNPGLEGKADMAEMAWMTNDPDTLPFLALRTESWPDKGGFNSGYYSNP
;
A
#
# COMPACT_ATOMS: atom_id res chain seq x y z
N ILE A 1 8.27 21.21 -5.93
CA ILE A 1 6.79 21.34 -5.88
C ILE A 1 6.24 20.06 -5.28
N THR A 2 5.67 20.14 -4.07
CA THR A 2 5.16 18.97 -3.32
C THR A 2 3.79 18.49 -3.85
N ASP A 3 2.90 19.41 -4.17
CA ASP A 3 1.57 19.08 -4.70
C ASP A 3 1.64 18.54 -6.12
N ALA A 4 1.08 17.35 -6.34
CA ALA A 4 1.16 16.64 -7.60
C ALA A 4 0.36 17.32 -8.73
N ASN A 5 -0.81 17.92 -8.43
CA ASN A 5 -1.60 18.64 -9.44
C ASN A 5 -0.90 19.92 -9.88
N THR A 6 -0.24 20.63 -8.95
CA THR A 6 0.58 21.79 -9.27
C THR A 6 1.77 21.40 -10.16
N ARG A 7 2.45 20.27 -9.88
CA ARG A 7 3.52 19.75 -10.78
C ARG A 7 3.01 19.51 -12.19
N VAL A 8 1.85 18.87 -12.33
CA VAL A 8 1.20 18.63 -13.63
C VAL A 8 0.91 19.95 -14.35
N ALA A 9 0.33 20.94 -13.66
CA ALA A 9 0.01 22.25 -14.25
C ALA A 9 1.27 23.00 -14.72
N GLU A 10 2.32 23.01 -13.91
CA GLU A 10 3.61 23.62 -14.24
C GLU A 10 4.30 22.95 -15.44
N MET A 11 4.23 21.61 -15.51
CA MET A 11 4.77 20.88 -16.67
C MET A 11 4.00 21.20 -17.96
N LEU A 12 2.68 21.27 -17.92
CA LEU A 12 1.83 21.58 -19.06
C LEU A 12 2.02 23.02 -19.54
N SER A 13 2.21 23.96 -18.64
CA SER A 13 2.46 25.39 -18.94
C SER A 13 3.89 25.67 -19.42
N GLY A 14 4.82 24.78 -19.16
CA GLY A 14 6.25 24.98 -19.45
C GLY A 14 6.99 25.72 -18.33
N GLY A 15 6.46 25.74 -17.13
CA GLY A 15 7.11 26.28 -15.93
C GLY A 15 8.21 25.37 -15.38
N ILE A 16 8.19 24.09 -15.74
CA ILE A 16 9.25 23.10 -15.45
C ILE A 16 9.54 22.23 -16.67
N ASP A 17 10.77 21.72 -16.77
CA ASP A 17 11.23 20.90 -17.89
C ASP A 17 11.14 19.39 -17.61
N MET A 18 11.06 18.98 -16.34
CA MET A 18 10.99 17.58 -15.92
C MET A 18 10.20 17.44 -14.62
N MET A 19 9.44 16.38 -14.54
CA MET A 19 8.82 15.96 -13.27
C MET A 19 8.92 14.45 -13.09
N VAL A 20 8.84 14.00 -11.86
CA VAL A 20 8.76 12.59 -11.46
C VAL A 20 7.43 12.34 -10.73
N GLU A 21 7.07 11.08 -10.57
CA GLU A 21 5.84 10.68 -9.86
C GLU A 21 4.60 11.33 -10.47
N VAL A 22 4.41 11.10 -11.77
CA VAL A 22 3.25 11.59 -12.50
C VAL A 22 2.00 10.91 -11.97
N LEU A 23 0.95 11.71 -11.63
CA LEU A 23 -0.34 11.15 -11.27
C LEU A 23 -0.87 10.27 -12.41
N PRO A 24 -1.25 9.01 -12.17
CA PRO A 24 -1.77 8.12 -13.21
C PRO A 24 -2.90 8.77 -14.03
N ALA A 25 -3.89 9.35 -13.39
CA ALA A 25 -5.01 10.07 -14.02
C ALA A 25 -4.61 11.28 -14.88
N SER A 26 -3.34 11.69 -14.85
CA SER A 26 -2.81 12.79 -15.67
C SER A 26 -1.93 12.34 -16.82
N LEU A 27 -1.61 11.04 -16.92
CA LEU A 27 -0.72 10.51 -17.97
C LEU A 27 -1.22 10.83 -19.38
N SER A 28 -2.52 10.71 -19.61
CA SER A 28 -3.14 11.01 -20.90
C SER A 28 -2.90 12.45 -21.39
N LYS A 29 -2.62 13.40 -20.48
CA LYS A 29 -2.32 14.81 -20.81
C LYS A 29 -0.93 14.99 -21.41
N PHE A 30 -0.04 14.03 -21.25
CA PHE A 30 1.35 14.06 -21.71
C PHE A 30 1.59 13.28 -23.00
N GLY A 31 0.52 12.89 -23.70
CA GLY A 31 0.60 12.28 -25.01
C GLY A 31 1.04 13.26 -26.10
N GLY A 32 1.63 12.72 -27.18
CA GLY A 32 2.03 13.49 -28.37
C GLY A 32 3.51 13.86 -28.39
N SER A 33 3.90 14.74 -29.33
CA SER A 33 5.30 15.06 -29.59
C SER A 33 5.94 16.08 -28.62
N LYS A 34 5.12 16.74 -27.79
CA LYS A 34 5.61 17.78 -26.87
C LYS A 34 6.29 17.20 -25.63
N PHE A 35 5.84 16.03 -25.17
CA PHE A 35 6.33 15.40 -23.96
C PHE A 35 6.88 14.00 -24.25
N SER A 36 7.87 13.59 -23.47
CA SER A 36 8.37 12.22 -23.45
C SER A 36 8.07 11.63 -22.06
N VAL A 37 7.21 10.62 -22.00
CA VAL A 37 6.93 9.85 -20.79
C VAL A 37 7.85 8.65 -20.76
N VAL A 38 8.63 8.51 -19.68
CA VAL A 38 9.51 7.37 -19.44
C VAL A 38 8.98 6.59 -18.27
N GLU A 39 8.66 5.32 -18.48
CA GLU A 39 8.23 4.39 -17.47
C GLU A 39 9.34 3.40 -17.15
N GLN A 40 9.62 3.22 -15.87
CA GLN A 40 10.61 2.27 -15.40
C GLN A 40 10.07 1.55 -14.17
N ALA A 41 10.03 0.22 -14.24
CA ALA A 41 9.73 -0.59 -13.06
C ALA A 41 10.82 -0.38 -12.01
N GLY A 42 10.43 0.16 -10.88
CA GLY A 42 11.34 0.44 -9.76
C GLY A 42 11.32 -0.68 -8.71
N PRO A 43 12.28 -0.67 -7.77
CA PRO A 43 12.33 -1.59 -6.65
C PRO A 43 11.36 -1.16 -5.52
N HIS A 44 10.18 -0.67 -5.91
CA HIS A 44 9.11 -0.28 -4.99
C HIS A 44 8.18 -1.43 -4.69
N VAL A 45 7.76 -1.54 -3.44
CA VAL A 45 6.63 -2.38 -3.02
C VAL A 45 5.66 -1.54 -2.21
N TRP A 46 4.39 -1.51 -2.62
CA TRP A 46 3.28 -0.94 -1.87
C TRP A 46 2.55 -2.05 -1.14
N PHE A 47 2.28 -1.85 0.11
CA PHE A 47 1.68 -2.86 0.97
C PHE A 47 0.85 -2.24 2.08
N LEU A 48 0.04 -3.07 2.70
CA LEU A 48 -0.69 -2.73 3.92
C LEU A 48 0.06 -3.28 5.14
N ILE A 49 0.35 -2.42 6.08
CA ILE A 49 0.72 -2.81 7.44
C ILE A 49 -0.57 -3.17 8.16
N LEU A 50 -0.66 -4.37 8.69
CA LEU A 50 -1.80 -4.84 9.49
C LEU A 50 -1.35 -5.02 10.92
N ASN A 51 -2.11 -4.49 11.89
CA ASN A 51 -1.81 -4.63 13.31
C ASN A 51 -2.02 -6.08 13.74
N ALA A 52 -0.94 -6.86 13.73
CA ALA A 52 -0.98 -8.28 14.07
C ALA A 52 -0.93 -8.53 15.58
N LYS A 53 -0.73 -7.49 16.40
CA LYS A 53 -0.63 -7.58 17.85
C LYS A 53 -2.00 -7.58 18.53
N GLU A 54 -2.92 -6.78 18.01
CA GLU A 54 -4.24 -6.56 18.60
C GLU A 54 -5.32 -6.30 17.54
N GLY A 55 -6.57 -6.18 17.98
CA GLY A 55 -7.70 -5.92 17.11
C GLY A 55 -8.01 -7.07 16.15
N PRO A 56 -8.83 -6.82 15.11
CA PRO A 56 -9.26 -7.88 14.19
C PRO A 56 -8.11 -8.57 13.46
N PHE A 57 -7.05 -7.83 13.11
CA PHE A 57 -5.90 -8.36 12.37
C PHE A 57 -4.89 -9.16 13.22
N ALA A 58 -5.06 -9.25 14.53
CA ALA A 58 -4.33 -10.23 15.34
C ALA A 58 -4.65 -11.67 14.88
N ASN A 59 -5.85 -11.92 14.38
CA ASN A 59 -6.24 -13.20 13.81
C ASN A 59 -5.72 -13.37 12.38
N LYS A 60 -4.92 -14.42 12.14
CA LYS A 60 -4.37 -14.76 10.82
C LYS A 60 -5.45 -14.90 9.74
N LYS A 61 -6.63 -15.47 10.06
CA LYS A 61 -7.73 -15.63 9.09
C LYS A 61 -8.26 -14.28 8.62
N VAL A 62 -8.29 -13.29 9.50
CA VAL A 62 -8.74 -11.92 9.16
C VAL A 62 -7.73 -11.25 8.23
N ARG A 63 -6.42 -11.42 8.46
CA ARG A 63 -5.38 -10.96 7.53
C ARG A 63 -5.48 -11.62 6.17
N GLN A 64 -5.78 -12.91 6.11
CA GLN A 64 -6.06 -13.63 4.86
C GLN A 64 -7.34 -13.11 4.18
N ALA A 65 -8.40 -12.86 4.96
CA ALA A 65 -9.64 -12.30 4.45
C ALA A 65 -9.42 -10.94 3.76
N ALA A 66 -8.65 -10.04 4.35
CA ALA A 66 -8.30 -8.77 3.72
C ALA A 66 -7.58 -8.96 2.37
N ASN A 67 -6.66 -9.93 2.29
CA ASN A 67 -5.98 -10.25 1.04
C ASN A 67 -6.92 -10.79 -0.06
N TYR A 68 -7.96 -11.56 0.30
CA TYR A 68 -8.98 -12.03 -0.65
C TYR A 68 -10.00 -10.94 -0.98
N ALA A 69 -10.27 -10.00 -0.05
CA ALA A 69 -11.24 -8.94 -0.23
C ALA A 69 -10.81 -7.86 -1.22
N ILE A 70 -9.52 -7.51 -1.22
CA ILE A 70 -9.01 -6.38 -1.98
C ILE A 70 -8.80 -6.77 -3.45
N ASN A 71 -9.50 -6.07 -4.35
CA ASN A 71 -9.37 -6.24 -5.80
C ASN A 71 -8.12 -5.51 -6.34
N LYS A 72 -6.98 -6.13 -6.16
CA LYS A 72 -5.69 -5.57 -6.58
C LYS A 72 -5.64 -5.26 -8.08
N GLN A 73 -6.32 -6.08 -8.90
CA GLN A 73 -6.35 -5.85 -10.35
C GLN A 73 -7.15 -4.60 -10.72
N ALA A 74 -8.28 -4.34 -10.04
CA ALA A 74 -9.02 -3.10 -10.24
C ALA A 74 -8.21 -1.88 -9.79
N ILE A 75 -7.49 -1.97 -8.67
CA ILE A 75 -6.59 -0.87 -8.23
C ILE A 75 -5.53 -0.59 -9.30
N VAL A 76 -4.88 -1.62 -9.83
CA VAL A 76 -3.87 -1.45 -10.90
C VAL A 76 -4.48 -0.84 -12.15
N ASN A 77 -5.64 -1.31 -12.59
CA ASN A 77 -6.23 -0.87 -13.86
C ASN A 77 -6.92 0.49 -13.75
N ASP A 78 -7.73 0.68 -12.70
CA ASP A 78 -8.71 1.77 -12.64
C ASP A 78 -8.21 2.96 -11.79
N VAL A 79 -7.34 2.70 -10.81
CA VAL A 79 -6.74 3.76 -9.97
C VAL A 79 -5.37 4.16 -10.50
N LEU A 80 -4.54 3.17 -10.86
CA LEU A 80 -3.15 3.39 -11.28
C LEU A 80 -2.97 3.37 -12.80
N GLU A 81 -4.04 3.26 -13.58
CA GLU A 81 -4.03 3.27 -15.06
C GLU A 81 -2.96 2.34 -15.69
N GLY A 82 -2.74 1.17 -15.07
CA GLY A 82 -1.79 0.17 -15.55
C GLY A 82 -0.32 0.45 -15.21
N THR A 83 -0.02 1.50 -14.46
CA THR A 83 1.38 1.89 -14.12
C THR A 83 2.02 1.06 -13.00
N ALA A 84 1.35 0.02 -12.54
CA ALA A 84 1.85 -0.87 -11.50
C ALA A 84 1.57 -2.35 -11.83
N ALA A 85 2.20 -3.25 -11.09
CA ALA A 85 1.94 -4.68 -11.13
C ALA A 85 1.57 -5.21 -9.75
N ILE A 86 0.77 -6.29 -9.70
CA ILE A 86 0.40 -6.92 -8.44
C ILE A 86 1.62 -7.60 -7.82
N ALA A 87 1.96 -7.23 -6.60
CA ALA A 87 3.04 -7.86 -5.85
C ALA A 87 2.61 -9.22 -5.30
N ALA A 88 3.45 -10.23 -5.45
CA ALA A 88 3.26 -11.56 -4.86
C ALA A 88 3.95 -11.71 -3.49
N GLY A 89 4.86 -10.80 -3.15
CA GLY A 89 5.63 -10.83 -1.91
C GLY A 89 6.42 -9.54 -1.69
N PRO A 90 7.28 -9.49 -0.67
CA PRO A 90 8.00 -8.29 -0.28
C PRO A 90 9.16 -7.93 -1.21
N THR A 91 9.59 -8.85 -2.07
CA THR A 91 10.69 -8.62 -3.02
C THR A 91 10.11 -8.34 -4.40
N PRO A 92 10.32 -7.15 -4.99
CA PRO A 92 9.79 -6.82 -6.30
C PRO A 92 10.60 -7.48 -7.43
N PRO A 93 10.00 -7.66 -8.65
CA PRO A 93 10.68 -8.23 -9.81
C PRO A 93 11.94 -7.48 -10.27
N ALA A 94 12.11 -6.22 -9.87
CA ALA A 94 13.33 -5.45 -10.14
C ALA A 94 14.59 -6.12 -9.57
N PHE A 95 14.45 -6.96 -8.53
CA PHE A 95 15.52 -7.81 -8.00
C PHE A 95 15.41 -9.23 -8.57
N ALA A 96 15.54 -9.40 -9.89
CA ALA A 96 15.30 -10.65 -10.60
C ALA A 96 16.04 -11.87 -10.01
N TRP A 97 17.23 -11.67 -9.45
CA TRP A 97 18.04 -12.72 -8.81
C TRP A 97 17.53 -13.18 -7.45
N ALA A 98 16.71 -12.37 -6.77
CA ALA A 98 16.11 -12.67 -5.46
C ALA A 98 14.59 -12.89 -5.55
N TYR A 99 13.97 -12.57 -6.68
CA TYR A 99 12.53 -12.68 -6.86
C TYR A 99 12.09 -14.14 -7.00
N ASN A 100 11.12 -14.53 -6.20
CA ASN A 100 10.56 -15.89 -6.27
C ASN A 100 9.38 -15.96 -7.26
N ASN A 101 9.65 -16.42 -8.47
CA ASN A 101 8.65 -16.57 -9.53
C ASN A 101 7.55 -17.61 -9.24
N SER A 102 7.71 -18.46 -8.22
CA SER A 102 6.69 -19.46 -7.86
C SER A 102 5.60 -18.90 -6.95
N LEU A 103 5.82 -17.72 -6.34
CA LEU A 103 4.81 -17.08 -5.51
C LEU A 103 3.68 -16.55 -6.37
N GLN A 104 2.45 -16.80 -5.90
CA GLN A 104 1.24 -16.27 -6.50
C GLN A 104 0.56 -15.31 -5.52
N PRO A 105 0.11 -14.15 -5.96
CA PRO A 105 -0.67 -13.26 -5.10
C PRO A 105 -1.99 -13.93 -4.72
N TYR A 106 -2.54 -13.57 -3.56
CA TYR A 106 -3.90 -13.96 -3.22
C TYR A 106 -4.87 -13.48 -4.30
N PRO A 107 -5.72 -14.38 -4.86
CA PRO A 107 -6.72 -13.98 -5.83
C PRO A 107 -7.82 -13.14 -5.16
N TYR A 108 -8.49 -12.30 -5.93
CA TYR A 108 -9.70 -11.62 -5.48
C TYR A 108 -10.85 -12.61 -5.33
N ASP A 109 -11.31 -12.80 -4.10
CA ASP A 109 -12.40 -13.73 -3.74
C ASP A 109 -13.19 -13.18 -2.53
N PRO A 110 -14.11 -12.25 -2.77
CA PRO A 110 -14.90 -11.64 -1.69
C PRO A 110 -15.81 -12.64 -0.96
N ALA A 111 -16.20 -13.74 -1.62
CA ALA A 111 -17.00 -14.77 -0.96
C ALA A 111 -16.17 -15.51 0.11
N LYS A 112 -14.95 -15.88 -0.24
CA LYS A 112 -14.00 -16.49 0.71
C LYS A 112 -13.61 -15.51 1.82
N ALA A 113 -13.42 -14.23 1.50
CA ALA A 113 -13.18 -13.19 2.51
C ALA A 113 -14.31 -13.13 3.53
N LYS A 114 -15.57 -13.05 3.10
CA LYS A 114 -16.75 -13.07 3.99
C LYS A 114 -16.81 -14.32 4.86
N ALA A 115 -16.53 -15.49 4.29
CA ALA A 115 -16.52 -16.74 5.04
C ALA A 115 -15.46 -16.72 6.17
N LEU A 116 -14.25 -16.23 5.89
CA LEU A 116 -13.18 -16.12 6.88
C LEU A 116 -13.48 -15.08 7.98
N ILE A 117 -14.11 -13.94 7.64
CA ILE A 117 -14.55 -12.91 8.58
C ILE A 117 -15.60 -13.48 9.53
N LYS A 118 -16.59 -14.20 8.98
CA LYS A 118 -17.63 -14.88 9.77
C LYS A 118 -17.04 -15.96 10.69
N GLU A 119 -16.14 -16.79 10.15
CA GLU A 119 -15.45 -17.82 10.94
C GLU A 119 -14.62 -17.22 12.09
N ALA A 120 -14.05 -16.05 11.88
CA ALA A 120 -13.29 -15.32 12.88
C ALA A 120 -14.18 -14.55 13.89
N GLY A 121 -15.50 -14.44 13.64
CA GLY A 121 -16.44 -13.74 14.51
C GLY A 121 -16.24 -12.21 14.55
N VAL A 122 -15.75 -11.62 13.46
CA VAL A 122 -15.43 -10.18 13.39
C VAL A 122 -16.28 -9.43 12.35
N GLU A 123 -17.46 -9.96 12.04
CA GLU A 123 -18.43 -9.29 11.16
C GLU A 123 -18.82 -7.92 11.75
N GLY A 124 -18.80 -6.88 10.94
CA GLY A 124 -19.09 -5.51 11.38
C GLY A 124 -17.98 -4.85 12.21
N ALA A 125 -16.82 -5.49 12.36
CA ALA A 125 -15.72 -4.89 13.11
C ALA A 125 -15.30 -3.54 12.48
N LYS A 126 -15.08 -2.56 13.36
CA LYS A 126 -14.55 -1.26 12.97
C LYS A 126 -13.05 -1.37 12.76
N LEU A 127 -12.58 -0.77 11.67
CA LEU A 127 -11.16 -0.69 11.32
C LEU A 127 -10.76 0.77 11.13
N THR A 128 -9.73 1.20 11.84
CA THR A 128 -9.07 2.48 11.59
C THR A 128 -7.94 2.27 10.58
N PHE A 129 -8.02 2.96 9.45
CA PHE A 129 -7.08 2.85 8.35
C PHE A 129 -6.32 4.17 8.14
N TYR A 130 -5.01 4.17 8.37
CA TYR A 130 -4.14 5.31 8.15
C TYR A 130 -3.66 5.36 6.70
N VAL A 131 -3.92 6.49 6.04
CA VAL A 131 -3.61 6.76 4.64
C VAL A 131 -2.77 8.03 4.56
N THR A 132 -1.77 8.06 3.70
CA THR A 132 -0.97 9.27 3.45
C THR A 132 -1.48 10.04 2.24
N GLU A 133 -1.26 11.35 2.21
CA GLU A 133 -1.54 12.19 1.04
C GLU A 133 -0.49 12.03 -0.07
N GLY A 134 0.66 11.45 0.23
CA GLY A 134 1.75 11.21 -0.71
C GLY A 134 3.00 10.72 0.02
N GLY A 135 4.10 10.58 -0.69
CA GLY A 135 5.39 10.18 -0.15
C GLY A 135 5.80 8.75 -0.53
N SER A 136 7.07 8.45 -0.32
CA SER A 136 7.70 7.17 -0.66
C SER A 136 7.47 6.67 -2.10
N GLY A 137 7.25 7.59 -3.05
CA GLY A 137 7.01 7.25 -4.47
C GLY A 137 5.62 6.68 -4.76
N MET A 138 4.69 6.76 -3.81
CA MET A 138 3.29 6.38 -4.05
C MET A 138 2.63 7.38 -5.00
N LEU A 139 1.99 6.88 -6.07
CA LEU A 139 1.43 7.71 -7.14
C LEU A 139 0.08 8.33 -6.77
N ASP A 140 -0.81 7.57 -6.15
CA ASP A 140 -2.11 8.05 -5.67
C ASP A 140 -2.58 7.26 -4.44
N PRO A 141 -1.97 7.48 -3.26
CA PRO A 141 -2.29 6.71 -2.06
C PRO A 141 -3.73 6.93 -1.57
N VAL A 142 -4.26 8.14 -1.68
CA VAL A 142 -5.63 8.45 -1.21
C VAL A 142 -6.68 7.70 -2.05
N ALA A 143 -6.52 7.67 -3.38
CA ALA A 143 -7.41 6.91 -4.24
C ALA A 143 -7.29 5.40 -4.01
N MET A 144 -6.07 4.89 -3.81
CA MET A 144 -5.83 3.49 -3.44
C MET A 144 -6.48 3.15 -2.10
N GLY A 145 -6.26 3.96 -1.07
CA GLY A 145 -6.87 3.78 0.25
C GLY A 145 -8.40 3.76 0.18
N THR A 146 -8.99 4.63 -0.64
CA THR A 146 -10.45 4.69 -0.86
C THR A 146 -10.97 3.42 -1.54
N ALA A 147 -10.28 2.89 -2.55
CA ALA A 147 -10.64 1.63 -3.19
C ALA A 147 -10.55 0.46 -2.21
N ILE A 148 -9.47 0.38 -1.44
CA ILE A 148 -9.29 -0.64 -0.39
C ILE A 148 -10.41 -0.56 0.66
N GLN A 149 -10.77 0.66 1.10
CA GLN A 149 -11.89 0.86 2.02
C GLN A 149 -13.20 0.30 1.47
N ALA A 150 -13.49 0.59 0.20
CA ALA A 150 -14.72 0.11 -0.45
C ALA A 150 -14.76 -1.43 -0.50
N ASP A 151 -13.67 -2.06 -0.88
CA ASP A 151 -13.55 -3.52 -0.94
C ASP A 151 -13.72 -4.18 0.43
N LEU A 152 -13.10 -3.63 1.47
CA LEU A 152 -13.22 -4.13 2.84
C LEU A 152 -14.63 -3.93 3.39
N LYS A 153 -15.29 -2.80 3.09
CA LYS A 153 -16.70 -2.58 3.44
C LYS A 153 -17.63 -3.57 2.74
N ALA A 154 -17.36 -3.90 1.49
CA ALA A 154 -18.16 -4.87 0.72
C ALA A 154 -18.14 -6.29 1.32
N VAL A 155 -17.12 -6.63 2.11
CA VAL A 155 -17.03 -7.92 2.78
C VAL A 155 -17.45 -7.89 4.27
N GLY A 156 -17.85 -6.73 4.78
CA GLY A 156 -18.51 -6.62 6.08
C GLY A 156 -17.72 -5.93 7.19
N PHE A 157 -16.60 -5.26 6.88
CA PHE A 157 -15.94 -4.37 7.84
C PHE A 157 -16.55 -2.96 7.81
N ASP A 158 -16.45 -2.24 8.93
CA ASP A 158 -16.71 -0.79 9.00
C ASP A 158 -15.36 -0.06 9.03
N VAL A 159 -14.95 0.51 7.89
CA VAL A 159 -13.61 1.08 7.72
C VAL A 159 -13.65 2.60 7.75
N GLU A 160 -12.92 3.20 8.68
CA GLU A 160 -12.71 4.64 8.79
C GLU A 160 -11.28 4.98 8.32
N ILE A 161 -11.17 5.83 7.29
CA ILE A 161 -9.88 6.36 6.83
C ILE A 161 -9.52 7.61 7.64
N LYS A 162 -8.26 7.69 8.08
CA LYS A 162 -7.63 8.91 8.58
C LYS A 162 -6.45 9.24 7.69
N THR A 163 -6.52 10.41 7.04
CA THR A 163 -5.51 10.88 6.09
C THR A 163 -4.52 11.81 6.77
N PHE A 164 -3.25 11.68 6.43
CA PHE A 164 -2.14 12.45 7.01
C PHE A 164 -1.21 12.96 5.91
N GLU A 165 -0.62 14.14 6.13
CA GLU A 165 0.59 14.56 5.44
C GLU A 165 1.74 13.59 5.77
N TRP A 166 2.71 13.42 4.84
CA TRP A 166 3.73 12.36 4.91
C TRP A 166 4.52 12.32 6.22
N ASN A 167 5.03 13.46 6.70
CA ASN A 167 5.83 13.47 7.93
C ASN A 167 4.98 13.15 9.16
N SER A 168 3.75 13.66 9.20
CA SER A 168 2.77 13.32 10.24
C SER A 168 2.40 11.84 10.20
N PHE A 169 2.21 11.29 9.00
CA PHE A 169 1.97 9.87 8.77
C PHE A 169 3.09 9.01 9.35
N LEU A 170 4.35 9.33 9.02
CA LEU A 170 5.50 8.61 9.59
C LEU A 170 5.58 8.72 11.11
N GLY A 171 5.25 9.88 11.68
CA GLY A 171 5.18 10.10 13.12
C GLY A 171 4.14 9.23 13.82
N GLU A 172 3.04 8.90 13.13
CA GLU A 172 2.00 8.01 13.66
C GLU A 172 2.30 6.52 13.43
N VAL A 173 2.85 6.15 12.29
CA VAL A 173 3.04 4.74 11.88
C VAL A 173 4.34 4.14 12.42
N ASN A 174 5.46 4.87 12.35
CA ASN A 174 6.77 4.32 12.74
C ASN A 174 6.86 3.86 14.21
N PRO A 175 6.22 4.55 15.19
CA PRO A 175 6.20 4.06 16.56
C PRO A 175 5.35 2.80 16.78
N GLY A 176 4.66 2.32 15.75
CA GLY A 176 3.77 1.17 15.81
C GLY A 176 2.29 1.54 15.83
N LEU A 177 1.46 0.62 15.34
CA LEU A 177 0.01 0.82 15.23
C LEU A 177 -0.76 0.49 16.53
N GLU A 178 -0.10 -0.10 17.53
CA GLU A 178 -0.74 -0.50 18.79
C GLU A 178 -1.47 0.68 19.46
N GLY A 179 -2.74 0.48 19.81
CA GLY A 179 -3.60 1.48 20.43
C GLY A 179 -4.02 2.64 19.52
N LYS A 180 -3.66 2.62 18.22
CA LYS A 180 -3.86 3.75 17.30
C LYS A 180 -4.66 3.40 16.06
N ALA A 181 -4.25 2.35 15.35
CA ALA A 181 -4.87 1.95 14.09
C ALA A 181 -4.79 0.43 13.89
N ASP A 182 -5.74 -0.08 13.10
CA ASP A 182 -5.77 -1.48 12.70
C ASP A 182 -4.89 -1.74 11.47
N MET A 183 -4.77 -0.74 10.60
CA MET A 183 -3.98 -0.85 9.39
C MET A 183 -3.46 0.50 8.90
N ALA A 184 -2.39 0.45 8.12
CA ALA A 184 -1.83 1.60 7.42
C ALA A 184 -1.34 1.17 6.04
N GLU A 185 -1.41 2.05 5.05
CA GLU A 185 -0.71 1.84 3.80
C GLU A 185 0.75 2.28 3.93
N MET A 186 1.62 1.67 3.13
CA MET A 186 3.04 2.04 3.10
C MET A 186 3.65 1.62 1.76
N ALA A 187 4.69 2.33 1.37
CA ALA A 187 5.56 1.90 0.28
C ALA A 187 7.02 1.99 0.70
N TRP A 188 7.79 1.03 0.26
CA TRP A 188 9.23 1.03 0.45
C TRP A 188 9.93 0.90 -0.90
N MET A 189 10.88 1.77 -1.13
CA MET A 189 11.88 1.65 -2.19
C MET A 189 13.22 1.26 -1.54
N THR A 190 13.80 0.19 -1.99
CA THR A 190 15.08 -0.29 -1.43
C THR A 190 16.06 -0.61 -2.55
N ASN A 191 17.34 -0.53 -2.25
CA ASN A 191 18.41 -0.90 -3.18
C ASN A 191 18.88 -2.35 -2.99
N ASP A 192 18.30 -3.04 -2.02
CA ASP A 192 18.63 -4.41 -1.65
C ASP A 192 17.33 -5.18 -1.28
N PRO A 193 17.15 -6.42 -1.77
CA PRO A 193 15.92 -7.19 -1.55
C PRO A 193 15.70 -7.62 -0.09
N ASP A 194 16.72 -7.62 0.76
CA ASP A 194 16.61 -7.98 2.17
C ASP A 194 16.21 -6.78 3.05
N THR A 195 16.36 -5.55 2.58
CA THR A 195 16.12 -4.35 3.39
C THR A 195 14.70 -4.30 3.97
N LEU A 196 13.66 -4.52 3.15
CA LEU A 196 12.28 -4.50 3.62
C LEU A 196 11.99 -5.68 4.57
N PRO A 197 12.30 -6.94 4.24
CA PRO A 197 12.15 -8.06 5.17
C PRO A 197 12.90 -7.85 6.49
N PHE A 198 14.14 -7.42 6.43
CA PHE A 198 14.97 -7.21 7.60
C PHE A 198 14.46 -6.11 8.53
N LEU A 199 14.08 -4.96 8.00
CA LEU A 199 13.69 -3.80 8.80
C LEU A 199 12.23 -3.80 9.24
N ALA A 200 11.33 -4.39 8.44
CA ALA A 200 9.89 -4.22 8.61
C ALA A 200 9.09 -5.52 8.83
N LEU A 201 9.70 -6.71 8.70
CA LEU A 201 8.95 -7.97 8.84
C LEU A 201 9.45 -8.89 9.97
N ARG A 202 10.67 -8.70 10.45
CA ARG A 202 11.23 -9.53 11.52
C ARG A 202 10.66 -9.14 12.88
N THR A 203 10.56 -10.11 13.80
CA THR A 203 10.15 -9.88 15.20
C THR A 203 11.12 -8.97 15.94
N GLU A 204 12.43 -9.04 15.62
CA GLU A 204 13.47 -8.18 16.20
C GLU A 204 13.39 -6.73 15.72
N SER A 205 12.58 -6.46 14.68
CA SER A 205 12.39 -5.13 14.08
C SER A 205 11.09 -4.47 14.53
N TRP A 206 10.52 -4.88 15.65
CA TRP A 206 9.40 -4.15 16.27
C TRP A 206 9.83 -2.74 16.70
N PRO A 207 8.90 -1.77 16.73
CA PRO A 207 9.23 -0.37 17.04
C PRO A 207 9.90 -0.16 18.39
N ASP A 208 9.51 -0.91 19.43
CA ASP A 208 10.12 -0.88 20.76
C ASP A 208 11.57 -1.38 20.77
N LYS A 209 12.00 -2.04 19.71
CA LYS A 209 13.40 -2.49 19.47
C LYS A 209 14.13 -1.62 18.43
N GLY A 210 13.53 -0.50 18.03
CA GLY A 210 14.09 0.45 17.07
C GLY A 210 13.93 0.06 15.60
N GLY A 211 13.05 -0.90 15.27
CA GLY A 211 12.75 -1.30 13.90
C GLY A 211 11.47 -0.67 13.33
N PHE A 212 11.09 -1.09 12.13
CA PHE A 212 9.96 -0.56 11.38
C PHE A 212 8.83 -1.58 11.15
N ASN A 213 8.82 -2.69 11.90
CA ASN A 213 7.71 -3.64 11.89
C ASN A 213 6.52 -3.09 12.70
N SER A 214 5.93 -2.01 12.20
CA SER A 214 4.89 -1.23 12.89
C SER A 214 3.58 -2.00 13.07
N GLY A 215 3.39 -3.09 12.33
CA GLY A 215 2.27 -4.02 12.49
C GLY A 215 2.52 -5.15 13.48
N TYR A 216 3.68 -5.21 14.11
CA TYR A 216 4.07 -6.25 15.08
C TYR A 216 3.95 -7.68 14.54
N TYR A 217 4.16 -7.87 13.24
CA TYR A 217 4.14 -9.20 12.65
C TYR A 217 5.21 -10.09 13.28
N SER A 218 4.84 -11.33 13.58
CA SER A 218 5.76 -12.37 14.06
C SER A 218 5.34 -13.72 13.50
N ASN A 219 6.32 -14.44 13.01
CA ASN A 219 6.16 -15.82 12.53
C ASN A 219 7.38 -16.61 13.00
N PRO A 220 7.28 -17.31 14.15
CA PRO A 220 8.36 -18.09 14.74
C PRO A 220 8.73 -19.30 13.88
#